data_015d215698f3c80068059559b1558368
#
_entry.id   015d215698f3c80068059559b1558368
#
_cell.length_a   1.000
_cell.length_b   1.000
_cell.length_c   1.000
_cell.angle_alpha   90.00
_cell.angle_beta   90.00
_cell.angle_gamma   90.00
#
_symmetry.space_group_name_H-M   'P 1'
#
loop_
_entity.id
_entity.type
_entity.pdbx_description
1 polymer ?
#
loop_
_entity_poly.entity_id
_entity_poly.type
_entity_poly.pdbx_seq_one_letter_code
_entity_poly.pdbx_strand_id
1 'polypeptide(L)'
;SRDHLEYHRTLRRYREAKARLFAWETLRHAAVNLDDAFGAELARRIRRPGLDVIGFGFGAARSAQLRGAHVVSHPRGVSFDVQTPWGAAHVTGPVPGRHNASNLLGILAVLLAGGIPLRRAVGALAALKPLPGRLQRLGGGTRPLVVVDYAHTPDALQHALTTLRELLPTQSRETRNESRLICVFGCGGERDAGKRPHMGRIAARLADHVVVTSDNPRSEDPEEIIRDVVAGVPGGARAVEIEPDRRAAILRTVADARRGDIVLLAGKGHEAYQEIRGMRQPFSDAAVAREALSG
;
A
#
# COMPACT_ATOMS: atom_id res chain seq x y z
N SER A 1 -0.22 -11.42 -4.75
CA SER A 1 0.82 -11.03 -3.78
C SER A 1 1.20 -12.19 -2.90
N ARG A 2 2.48 -12.30 -2.53
CA ARG A 2 2.97 -13.26 -1.53
C ARG A 2 2.61 -12.74 -0.14
N ASP A 3 1.53 -13.30 0.44
CA ASP A 3 1.11 -13.02 1.81
C ASP A 3 0.40 -14.27 2.36
N HIS A 4 0.47 -14.50 3.67
CA HIS A 4 -0.14 -15.65 4.35
C HIS A 4 0.31 -17.02 3.80
N LEU A 5 1.49 -17.12 3.18
CA LEU A 5 1.99 -18.39 2.65
C LEU A 5 2.49 -19.33 3.75
N GLU A 6 2.80 -18.82 4.95
CA GLU A 6 3.02 -19.62 6.15
C GLU A 6 1.80 -20.48 6.49
N TYR A 7 0.59 -19.99 6.23
CA TYR A 7 -0.67 -20.71 6.45
C TYR A 7 -1.10 -21.51 5.21
N HIS A 8 -1.16 -20.84 4.05
CA HIS A 8 -1.70 -21.43 2.82
C HIS A 8 -0.68 -22.30 2.05
N ARG A 9 0.63 -22.21 2.36
CA ARG A 9 1.75 -22.88 1.74
C ARG A 9 1.97 -22.55 0.27
N THR A 10 0.91 -22.33 -0.54
CA THR A 10 1.01 -22.00 -1.97
C THR A 10 0.02 -20.92 -2.38
N LEU A 11 0.37 -20.13 -3.41
CA LEU A 11 -0.54 -19.14 -4.01
C LEU A 11 -1.83 -19.79 -4.54
N ARG A 12 -1.77 -21.02 -5.04
CA ARG A 12 -2.95 -21.76 -5.49
C ARG A 12 -3.93 -21.97 -4.36
N ARG A 13 -3.49 -22.50 -3.21
CA ARG A 13 -4.34 -22.71 -2.03
C ARG A 13 -4.91 -21.41 -1.49
N TYR A 14 -4.11 -20.34 -1.50
CA TYR A 14 -4.56 -19.02 -1.11
C TYR A 14 -5.69 -18.49 -2.02
N ARG A 15 -5.54 -18.63 -3.35
CA ARG A 15 -6.58 -18.28 -4.33
C ARG A 15 -7.84 -19.13 -4.16
N GLU A 16 -7.70 -20.43 -3.95
CA GLU A 16 -8.82 -21.36 -3.69
C GLU A 16 -9.58 -20.97 -2.41
N ALA A 17 -8.87 -20.61 -1.33
CA ALA A 17 -9.49 -20.14 -0.10
C ALA A 17 -10.30 -18.86 -0.32
N LYS A 18 -9.77 -17.89 -1.07
CA LYS A 18 -10.52 -16.67 -1.44
C LYS A 18 -11.73 -16.97 -2.33
N ALA A 19 -11.60 -17.91 -3.25
CA ALA A 19 -12.69 -18.28 -4.15
C ALA A 19 -13.90 -18.87 -3.41
N ARG A 20 -13.72 -19.47 -2.22
CA ARG A 20 -14.82 -20.01 -1.40
C ARG A 20 -15.90 -18.97 -1.06
N LEU A 21 -15.50 -17.69 -0.88
CA LEU A 21 -16.46 -16.61 -0.64
C LEU A 21 -17.54 -16.53 -1.73
N PHE A 22 -17.14 -16.78 -2.97
CA PHE A 22 -18.02 -16.66 -4.12
C PHE A 22 -18.85 -17.93 -4.39
N ALA A 23 -18.62 -19.01 -3.63
CA ALA A 23 -19.38 -20.25 -3.73
C ALA A 23 -20.67 -20.26 -2.88
N TRP A 24 -20.86 -19.23 -2.03
CA TRP A 24 -22.06 -19.15 -1.19
C TRP A 24 -23.33 -19.02 -2.04
N GLU A 25 -24.29 -19.89 -1.79
CA GLU A 25 -25.54 -19.97 -2.57
C GLU A 25 -26.40 -18.70 -2.44
N THR A 26 -26.35 -18.05 -1.26
CA THR A 26 -27.10 -16.83 -0.97
C THR A 26 -26.45 -15.55 -1.52
N LEU A 27 -25.26 -15.65 -2.10
CA LEU A 27 -24.56 -14.50 -2.69
C LEU A 27 -25.30 -14.03 -3.95
N ARG A 28 -25.75 -12.78 -3.96
CA ARG A 28 -26.48 -12.16 -5.07
C ARG A 28 -25.61 -11.30 -5.98
N HIS A 29 -24.58 -10.67 -5.44
CA HIS A 29 -23.69 -9.78 -6.18
C HIS A 29 -22.22 -10.07 -5.87
N ALA A 30 -21.37 -9.98 -6.86
CA ALA A 30 -19.92 -10.15 -6.75
C ALA A 30 -19.19 -9.07 -7.53
N ALA A 31 -18.48 -8.17 -6.86
CA ALA A 31 -17.61 -7.20 -7.50
C ALA A 31 -16.20 -7.81 -7.67
N VAL A 32 -15.70 -7.87 -8.91
CA VAL A 32 -14.45 -8.56 -9.23
C VAL A 32 -13.55 -7.66 -10.08
N ASN A 33 -12.29 -7.51 -9.63
CA ASN A 33 -11.27 -6.78 -10.38
C ASN A 33 -10.79 -7.60 -11.59
N LEU A 34 -11.01 -7.10 -12.79
CA LEU A 34 -10.64 -7.77 -14.05
C LEU A 34 -9.22 -7.40 -14.53
N ASP A 35 -8.56 -6.42 -13.91
CA ASP A 35 -7.15 -6.11 -14.18
C ASP A 35 -6.22 -7.16 -13.54
N ASP A 36 -6.71 -7.92 -12.54
CA ASP A 36 -6.00 -9.05 -11.95
C ASP A 36 -6.34 -10.35 -12.70
N ALA A 37 -5.32 -11.11 -13.10
CA ALA A 37 -5.51 -12.34 -13.86
C ALA A 37 -6.36 -13.40 -13.13
N PHE A 38 -6.18 -13.51 -11.80
CA PHE A 38 -7.02 -14.40 -10.99
C PHE A 38 -8.44 -13.87 -10.87
N GLY A 39 -8.64 -12.56 -10.75
CA GLY A 39 -9.95 -11.92 -10.76
C GLY A 39 -10.69 -12.20 -12.08
N ALA A 40 -10.02 -12.03 -13.22
CA ALA A 40 -10.61 -12.31 -14.53
C ALA A 40 -10.99 -13.80 -14.71
N GLU A 41 -10.17 -14.73 -14.22
CA GLU A 41 -10.48 -16.17 -14.17
C GLU A 41 -11.67 -16.44 -13.25
N LEU A 42 -11.65 -15.90 -12.03
CA LEU A 42 -12.69 -16.07 -11.02
C LEU A 42 -14.05 -15.57 -11.54
N ALA A 43 -14.10 -14.39 -12.15
CA ALA A 43 -15.32 -13.80 -12.70
C ALA A 43 -16.00 -14.72 -13.74
N ARG A 44 -15.22 -15.46 -14.52
CA ARG A 44 -15.77 -16.47 -15.46
C ARG A 44 -16.28 -17.70 -14.73
N ARG A 45 -15.54 -18.18 -13.73
CA ARG A 45 -15.81 -19.42 -13.00
C ARG A 45 -17.05 -19.35 -12.11
N ILE A 46 -17.31 -18.17 -11.50
CA ILE A 46 -18.41 -18.02 -10.52
C ILE A 46 -19.77 -17.71 -11.15
N ARG A 47 -19.84 -17.54 -12.46
CA ARG A 47 -21.11 -17.26 -13.16
C ARG A 47 -22.11 -18.37 -12.92
N ARG A 48 -23.29 -18.02 -12.38
CA ARG A 48 -24.42 -18.93 -12.17
C ARG A 48 -25.72 -18.12 -12.14
N PRO A 49 -26.90 -18.75 -12.35
CA PRO A 49 -28.19 -18.11 -12.16
C PRO A 49 -28.30 -17.49 -10.76
N GLY A 50 -28.84 -16.29 -10.66
CA GLY A 50 -29.04 -15.57 -9.40
C GLY A 50 -27.81 -14.87 -8.84
N LEU A 51 -26.64 -14.98 -9.47
CA LEU A 51 -25.46 -14.21 -9.10
C LEU A 51 -25.12 -13.18 -10.19
N ASP A 52 -25.25 -11.90 -9.85
CA ASP A 52 -24.78 -10.80 -10.68
C ASP A 52 -23.28 -10.55 -10.44
N VAL A 53 -22.45 -10.75 -11.47
CA VAL A 53 -20.99 -10.58 -11.40
C VAL A 53 -20.61 -9.26 -12.05
N ILE A 54 -20.26 -8.27 -11.23
CA ILE A 54 -19.87 -6.93 -11.65
C ILE A 54 -18.35 -6.86 -11.79
N GLY A 55 -17.87 -6.91 -13.03
CA GLY A 55 -16.46 -6.73 -13.34
C GLY A 55 -16.08 -5.24 -13.35
N PHE A 56 -14.94 -4.91 -12.76
CA PHE A 56 -14.39 -3.56 -12.80
C PHE A 56 -12.90 -3.55 -13.13
N GLY A 57 -12.39 -2.44 -13.65
CA GLY A 57 -10.96 -2.27 -13.92
C GLY A 57 -10.63 -1.00 -14.70
N PHE A 58 -9.33 -0.72 -14.82
CA PHE A 58 -8.73 0.37 -15.61
C PHE A 58 -8.09 -0.13 -16.90
N GLY A 59 -7.99 -1.44 -17.06
CA GLY A 59 -7.40 -2.10 -18.23
C GLY A 59 -8.35 -2.23 -19.40
N ALA A 60 -7.87 -2.89 -20.45
CA ALA A 60 -8.62 -3.09 -21.70
C ALA A 60 -9.72 -4.19 -21.62
N ALA A 61 -10.10 -4.66 -20.45
CA ALA A 61 -11.12 -5.69 -20.29
C ALA A 61 -12.48 -5.16 -20.74
N ARG A 62 -12.83 -5.41 -22.03
CA ARG A 62 -14.12 -5.00 -22.63
C ARG A 62 -15.34 -5.54 -21.88
N SER A 63 -15.16 -6.59 -21.07
CA SER A 63 -16.20 -7.22 -20.25
C SER A 63 -16.43 -6.51 -18.90
N ALA A 64 -15.64 -5.49 -18.54
CA ALA A 64 -15.85 -4.73 -17.32
C ALA A 64 -17.10 -3.85 -17.44
N GLN A 65 -18.02 -3.97 -16.48
CA GLN A 65 -19.18 -3.07 -16.38
C GLN A 65 -18.77 -1.69 -15.86
N LEU A 66 -17.80 -1.63 -14.90
CA LEU A 66 -17.23 -0.38 -14.44
C LEU A 66 -15.82 -0.21 -15.04
N ARG A 67 -15.70 0.75 -15.93
CA ARG A 67 -14.43 1.05 -16.62
C ARG A 67 -13.89 2.40 -16.16
N GLY A 68 -12.82 2.36 -15.40
CA GLY A 68 -12.08 3.54 -14.99
C GLY A 68 -11.10 4.00 -16.09
N ALA A 69 -10.89 5.32 -16.18
CA ALA A 69 -9.94 5.95 -17.10
C ALA A 69 -9.35 7.21 -16.47
N HIS A 70 -8.33 7.80 -17.08
CA HIS A 70 -7.74 9.10 -16.73
C HIS A 70 -7.39 9.21 -15.23
N VAL A 71 -6.68 8.21 -14.69
CA VAL A 71 -6.25 8.23 -13.30
C VAL A 71 -5.22 9.32 -13.09
N VAL A 72 -5.53 10.27 -12.21
CA VAL A 72 -4.63 11.33 -11.77
C VAL A 72 -4.36 11.17 -10.28
N SER A 73 -3.10 10.90 -9.94
CA SER A 73 -2.63 10.86 -8.55
C SER A 73 -2.04 12.21 -8.17
N HIS A 74 -2.42 12.74 -7.03
CA HIS A 74 -1.91 14.00 -6.50
C HIS A 74 -1.68 13.88 -4.99
N PRO A 75 -0.91 14.79 -4.36
CA PRO A 75 -0.58 14.66 -2.94
C PRO A 75 -1.78 14.53 -2.00
N ARG A 76 -2.94 15.07 -2.34
CA ARG A 76 -4.15 15.01 -1.49
C ARG A 76 -5.06 13.83 -1.79
N GLY A 77 -4.78 13.02 -2.82
CA GLY A 77 -5.63 11.91 -3.18
C GLY A 77 -5.49 11.45 -4.63
N VAL A 78 -6.54 10.83 -5.13
CA VAL A 78 -6.62 10.35 -6.52
C VAL A 78 -7.96 10.73 -7.13
N SER A 79 -7.98 10.98 -8.42
CA SER A 79 -9.20 11.13 -9.20
C SER A 79 -9.16 10.31 -10.47
N PHE A 80 -10.32 9.96 -11.00
CA PHE A 80 -10.46 9.23 -12.26
C PHE A 80 -11.88 9.35 -12.81
N ASP A 81 -12.03 9.14 -14.11
CA ASP A 81 -13.34 9.03 -14.75
C ASP A 81 -13.80 7.58 -14.74
N VAL A 82 -15.11 7.36 -14.64
CA VAL A 82 -15.72 6.02 -14.71
C VAL A 82 -16.91 5.99 -15.64
N GLN A 83 -16.98 4.95 -16.47
CA GLN A 83 -18.15 4.55 -17.23
C GLN A 83 -18.80 3.36 -16.57
N THR A 84 -20.11 3.43 -16.34
CA THR A 84 -20.91 2.37 -15.71
C THR A 84 -22.23 2.17 -16.46
N PRO A 85 -22.94 1.04 -16.24
CA PRO A 85 -24.30 0.88 -16.77
C PRO A 85 -25.32 1.92 -16.25
N TRP A 86 -25.00 2.59 -15.14
CA TRP A 86 -25.84 3.65 -14.52
C TRP A 86 -25.43 5.07 -14.91
N GLY A 87 -24.48 5.22 -15.86
CA GLY A 87 -23.99 6.50 -16.38
C GLY A 87 -22.49 6.69 -16.17
N ALA A 88 -22.01 7.87 -16.53
CA ALA A 88 -20.64 8.30 -16.35
C ALA A 88 -20.50 9.21 -15.12
N ALA A 89 -19.33 9.19 -14.49
CA ALA A 89 -19.02 10.06 -13.36
C ALA A 89 -17.51 10.33 -13.25
N HIS A 90 -17.17 11.43 -12.57
CA HIS A 90 -15.82 11.70 -12.10
C HIS A 90 -15.74 11.32 -10.60
N VAL A 91 -14.78 10.48 -10.24
CA VAL A 91 -14.58 9.97 -8.88
C VAL A 91 -13.34 10.59 -8.28
N THR A 92 -13.45 11.02 -7.02
CA THR A 92 -12.31 11.50 -6.22
C THR A 92 -12.21 10.69 -4.93
N GLY A 93 -11.00 10.56 -4.40
CA GLY A 93 -10.76 9.94 -3.10
C GLY A 93 -9.52 10.48 -2.40
N PRO A 94 -9.43 10.35 -1.08
CA PRO A 94 -8.47 11.08 -0.26
C PRO A 94 -7.06 10.47 -0.19
N VAL A 95 -6.83 9.32 -0.83
CA VAL A 95 -5.55 8.60 -0.76
C VAL A 95 -4.95 8.48 -2.16
N PRO A 96 -3.69 8.90 -2.38
CA PRO A 96 -3.05 8.87 -3.69
C PRO A 96 -2.76 7.44 -4.16
N GLY A 97 -2.50 7.30 -5.46
CA GLY A 97 -2.01 6.09 -6.10
C GLY A 97 -3.05 5.30 -6.88
N ARG A 98 -2.59 4.72 -7.99
CA ARG A 98 -3.41 3.95 -8.92
C ARG A 98 -4.10 2.75 -8.26
N HIS A 99 -3.44 2.10 -7.28
CA HIS A 99 -4.05 0.99 -6.53
C HIS A 99 -5.23 1.46 -5.67
N ASN A 100 -5.18 2.68 -5.12
CA ASN A 100 -6.31 3.27 -4.39
C ASN A 100 -7.45 3.68 -5.33
N ALA A 101 -7.15 4.13 -6.55
CA ALA A 101 -8.19 4.29 -7.58
C ALA A 101 -8.90 2.95 -7.85
N SER A 102 -8.16 1.83 -7.97
CA SER A 102 -8.74 0.50 -8.13
C SER A 102 -9.60 0.08 -6.94
N ASN A 103 -9.16 0.37 -5.72
CA ASN A 103 -9.95 0.13 -4.52
C ASN A 103 -11.26 0.93 -4.51
N LEU A 104 -11.21 2.22 -4.85
CA LEU A 104 -12.39 3.08 -4.95
C LEU A 104 -13.36 2.61 -6.03
N LEU A 105 -12.84 2.15 -7.17
CA LEU A 105 -13.65 1.59 -8.25
C LEU A 105 -14.35 0.29 -7.79
N GLY A 106 -13.67 -0.55 -7.02
CA GLY A 106 -14.24 -1.74 -6.39
C GLY A 106 -15.32 -1.40 -5.37
N ILE A 107 -15.10 -0.40 -4.51
CA ILE A 107 -16.10 0.08 -3.56
C ILE A 107 -17.31 0.63 -4.31
N LEU A 108 -17.11 1.42 -5.37
CA LEU A 108 -18.19 1.92 -6.23
C LEU A 108 -19.01 0.77 -6.81
N ALA A 109 -18.37 -0.29 -7.30
CA ALA A 109 -19.05 -1.47 -7.83
C ALA A 109 -19.96 -2.13 -6.76
N VAL A 110 -19.47 -2.27 -5.52
CA VAL A 110 -20.26 -2.82 -4.40
C VAL A 110 -21.45 -1.92 -4.04
N LEU A 111 -21.25 -0.61 -3.98
CA LEU A 111 -22.33 0.35 -3.67
C LEU A 111 -23.44 0.31 -4.74
N LEU A 112 -23.05 0.30 -6.03
CA LEU A 112 -24.00 0.22 -7.14
C LEU A 112 -24.73 -1.12 -7.17
N ALA A 113 -24.04 -2.24 -6.90
CA ALA A 113 -24.65 -3.55 -6.73
C ALA A 113 -25.70 -3.57 -5.60
N GLY A 114 -25.45 -2.85 -4.52
CA GLY A 114 -26.37 -2.66 -3.39
C GLY A 114 -27.51 -1.68 -3.69
N GLY A 115 -27.68 -1.19 -4.93
CA GLY A 115 -28.76 -0.30 -5.32
C GLY A 115 -28.55 1.18 -4.95
N ILE A 116 -27.36 1.57 -4.49
CA ILE A 116 -27.08 2.98 -4.19
C ILE A 116 -26.94 3.75 -5.52
N PRO A 117 -27.71 4.83 -5.74
CA PRO A 117 -27.61 5.63 -6.96
C PRO A 117 -26.18 6.18 -7.20
N LEU A 118 -25.73 6.19 -8.44
CA LEU A 118 -24.36 6.58 -8.85
C LEU A 118 -23.92 7.91 -8.20
N ARG A 119 -24.75 8.95 -8.26
CA ARG A 119 -24.43 10.25 -7.68
C ARG A 119 -24.19 10.19 -6.17
N ARG A 120 -24.97 9.39 -5.44
CA ARG A 120 -24.80 9.21 -3.98
C ARG A 120 -23.56 8.39 -3.67
N ALA A 121 -23.29 7.33 -4.44
CA ALA A 121 -22.09 6.50 -4.28
C ALA A 121 -20.82 7.33 -4.50
N VAL A 122 -20.75 8.11 -5.57
CA VAL A 122 -19.61 9.02 -5.86
C VAL A 122 -19.43 10.06 -4.75
N GLY A 123 -20.52 10.69 -4.28
CA GLY A 123 -20.45 11.64 -3.16
C GLY A 123 -19.92 11.01 -1.87
N ALA A 124 -20.30 9.76 -1.58
CA ALA A 124 -19.79 9.03 -0.42
C ALA A 124 -18.28 8.73 -0.53
N LEU A 125 -17.80 8.37 -1.74
CA LEU A 125 -16.36 8.17 -1.98
C LEU A 125 -15.54 9.45 -1.78
N ALA A 126 -16.04 10.59 -2.25
CA ALA A 126 -15.39 11.88 -2.08
C ALA A 126 -15.34 12.33 -0.60
N ALA A 127 -16.29 11.90 0.22
CA ALA A 127 -16.37 12.21 1.66
C ALA A 127 -15.54 11.27 2.55
N LEU A 128 -14.88 10.24 1.98
CA LEU A 128 -14.02 9.32 2.74
C LEU A 128 -12.88 10.09 3.42
N LYS A 129 -12.52 9.65 4.62
CA LYS A 129 -11.34 10.13 5.33
C LYS A 129 -10.20 9.13 5.17
N PRO A 130 -8.93 9.60 5.05
CA PRO A 130 -7.78 8.71 5.08
C PRO A 130 -7.76 7.86 6.34
N LEU A 131 -7.49 6.58 6.19
CA LEU A 131 -7.33 5.68 7.33
C LEU A 131 -5.93 5.86 7.95
N PRO A 132 -5.80 5.84 9.29
CA PRO A 132 -4.50 5.81 9.94
C PRO A 132 -3.62 4.69 9.38
N GLY A 133 -2.34 4.98 9.12
CA GLY A 133 -1.38 4.00 8.61
C GLY A 133 -1.62 3.48 7.19
N ARG A 134 -2.42 4.19 6.38
CA ARG A 134 -2.63 3.93 4.95
C ARG A 134 -2.26 5.17 4.15
N LEU A 135 -1.01 5.25 3.71
CA LEU A 135 -0.40 6.46 3.14
C LEU A 135 -0.73 7.70 3.97
N GLN A 136 -0.72 7.55 5.30
CA GLN A 136 -1.03 8.62 6.25
C GLN A 136 0.08 9.67 6.21
N ARG A 137 -0.27 10.91 5.95
CA ARG A 137 0.66 12.02 5.75
C ARG A 137 0.86 12.83 7.01
N LEU A 138 2.11 13.18 7.30
CA LEU A 138 2.54 14.02 8.40
C LEU A 138 3.57 15.03 7.87
N GLY A 139 3.58 16.24 8.36
CA GLY A 139 4.50 17.26 7.88
C GLY A 139 4.17 17.80 6.48
N GLY A 140 5.18 18.08 5.67
CA GLY A 140 5.09 18.74 4.38
C GLY A 140 5.17 20.28 4.49
N GLY A 141 5.08 20.98 3.36
CA GLY A 141 5.23 22.44 3.31
C GLY A 141 6.69 22.86 3.48
N THR A 142 7.06 23.44 4.61
CA THR A 142 8.44 23.82 4.94
C THR A 142 9.27 22.67 5.50
N ARG A 143 8.65 21.57 5.88
CA ARG A 143 9.25 20.36 6.44
C ARG A 143 9.22 19.22 5.44
N PRO A 144 9.96 18.10 5.64
CA PRO A 144 9.81 16.90 4.83
C PRO A 144 8.39 16.34 4.95
N LEU A 145 7.93 15.65 3.93
CA LEU A 145 6.69 14.88 3.98
C LEU A 145 6.98 13.48 4.54
N VAL A 146 6.46 13.16 5.71
CA VAL A 146 6.52 11.81 6.27
C VAL A 146 5.22 11.08 5.94
N VAL A 147 5.33 9.85 5.45
CA VAL A 147 4.19 9.01 5.07
C VAL A 147 4.27 7.70 5.83
N VAL A 148 3.25 7.38 6.62
CA VAL A 148 3.14 6.12 7.36
C VAL A 148 2.23 5.17 6.61
N ASP A 149 2.72 3.95 6.32
CA ASP A 149 1.97 2.94 5.56
C ASP A 149 2.12 1.52 6.13
N TYR A 150 1.08 0.72 5.98
CA TYR A 150 1.04 -0.68 6.39
C TYR A 150 1.68 -1.64 5.36
N ALA A 151 2.48 -1.14 4.44
CA ALA A 151 3.14 -1.92 3.39
C ALA A 151 4.18 -2.88 3.98
N HIS A 152 3.76 -4.12 4.26
CA HIS A 152 4.58 -5.18 4.85
C HIS A 152 4.77 -6.39 3.92
N THR A 153 4.41 -6.26 2.64
CA THR A 153 4.64 -7.25 1.58
C THR A 153 5.39 -6.62 0.41
N PRO A 154 6.10 -7.43 -0.42
CA PRO A 154 6.82 -6.89 -1.58
C PRO A 154 5.96 -6.02 -2.49
N ASP A 155 4.77 -6.50 -2.89
CA ASP A 155 3.88 -5.77 -3.78
C ASP A 155 3.35 -4.47 -3.12
N ALA A 156 2.98 -4.52 -1.83
CA ALA A 156 2.50 -3.34 -1.12
C ALA A 156 3.61 -2.28 -1.01
N LEU A 157 4.85 -2.69 -0.69
CA LEU A 157 6.00 -1.79 -0.63
C LEU A 157 6.31 -1.19 -2.00
N GLN A 158 6.25 -1.99 -3.07
CA GLN A 158 6.42 -1.50 -4.43
C GLN A 158 5.35 -0.46 -4.79
N HIS A 159 4.08 -0.72 -4.48
CA HIS A 159 3.00 0.23 -4.74
C HIS A 159 3.14 1.53 -3.96
N ALA A 160 3.49 1.45 -2.67
CA ALA A 160 3.70 2.65 -1.85
C ALA A 160 4.85 3.50 -2.40
N LEU A 161 6.02 2.89 -2.67
CA LEU A 161 7.18 3.60 -3.21
C LEU A 161 6.93 4.18 -4.60
N THR A 162 6.28 3.43 -5.51
CA THR A 162 5.94 3.94 -6.85
C THR A 162 4.99 5.13 -6.75
N THR A 163 3.95 5.03 -5.91
CA THR A 163 3.01 6.14 -5.70
C THR A 163 3.72 7.38 -5.16
N LEU A 164 4.63 7.22 -4.18
CA LEU A 164 5.34 8.36 -3.58
C LEU A 164 6.39 8.95 -4.53
N ARG A 165 7.00 8.13 -5.39
CA ARG A 165 7.91 8.60 -6.44
C ARG A 165 7.20 9.51 -7.44
N GLU A 166 5.95 9.18 -7.81
CA GLU A 166 5.12 10.03 -8.69
C GLU A 166 4.73 11.36 -8.04
N LEU A 167 4.75 11.45 -6.70
CA LEU A 167 4.41 12.64 -5.94
C LEU A 167 5.62 13.56 -5.65
N LEU A 168 6.84 13.11 -5.90
CA LEU A 168 8.00 13.97 -5.79
C LEU A 168 7.89 15.14 -6.77
N PRO A 169 8.26 16.36 -6.35
CA PRO A 169 8.27 17.50 -7.25
C PRO A 169 9.10 17.17 -8.51
N THR A 170 8.52 17.39 -9.67
CA THR A 170 9.26 17.30 -10.93
C THR A 170 10.35 18.38 -10.91
N GLN A 171 11.59 17.99 -11.13
CA GLN A 171 12.74 18.89 -11.08
C GLN A 171 12.49 20.15 -11.93
N SER A 172 12.46 21.31 -11.32
CA SER A 172 12.69 22.54 -12.05
C SER A 172 14.23 22.67 -12.23
N ARG A 173 14.68 23.01 -13.45
CA ARG A 173 16.12 23.19 -13.78
C ARG A 173 16.87 24.20 -12.90
N GLU A 174 16.15 24.90 -12.02
CA GLU A 174 16.68 26.00 -11.21
C GLU A 174 17.11 25.60 -9.78
N THR A 175 16.68 24.44 -9.26
CA THR A 175 17.04 24.02 -7.90
C THR A 175 17.99 22.83 -7.96
N ARG A 176 19.26 23.05 -7.60
CA ARG A 176 20.32 22.03 -7.47
C ARG A 176 20.10 20.98 -6.37
N ASN A 177 18.97 20.98 -5.69
CA ASN A 177 18.62 20.03 -4.64
C ASN A 177 17.52 19.09 -5.14
N GLU A 178 17.90 17.89 -5.50
CA GLU A 178 16.98 16.81 -5.83
C GLU A 178 16.24 16.35 -4.57
N SER A 179 14.90 16.42 -4.59
CA SER A 179 14.06 15.84 -3.55
C SER A 179 14.21 14.33 -3.55
N ARG A 180 14.40 13.73 -2.37
CA ARG A 180 14.66 12.30 -2.21
C ARG A 180 13.42 11.55 -1.72
N LEU A 181 13.27 10.32 -2.17
CA LEU A 181 12.40 9.32 -1.58
C LEU A 181 13.21 8.43 -0.64
N ILE A 182 12.94 8.52 0.65
CA ILE A 182 13.63 7.77 1.70
C ILE A 182 12.67 6.68 2.20
N CYS A 183 13.13 5.44 2.34
CA CYS A 183 12.34 4.31 2.81
C CYS A 183 12.90 3.77 4.12
N VAL A 184 12.12 3.86 5.20
CA VAL A 184 12.40 3.24 6.50
C VAL A 184 11.47 2.05 6.66
N PHE A 185 12.00 0.83 6.75
CA PHE A 185 11.18 -0.36 6.88
C PHE A 185 11.90 -1.51 7.57
N GLY A 186 11.12 -2.46 8.05
CA GLY A 186 11.58 -3.75 8.57
C GLY A 186 10.63 -4.86 8.17
N CYS A 187 10.95 -6.08 8.60
CA CYS A 187 10.09 -7.24 8.43
C CYS A 187 9.75 -7.87 9.77
N GLY A 188 8.55 -8.44 9.89
CA GLY A 188 8.15 -9.17 11.09
C GLY A 188 8.81 -10.55 11.17
N GLY A 189 9.14 -10.97 12.38
CA GLY A 189 9.49 -12.35 12.72
C GLY A 189 8.28 -13.28 12.69
N GLU A 190 8.50 -14.60 12.66
CA GLU A 190 7.45 -15.63 12.61
C GLU A 190 6.46 -15.44 11.44
N ARG A 191 6.97 -14.94 10.33
CA ARG A 191 6.24 -14.68 9.08
C ARG A 191 7.04 -15.22 7.90
N ASP A 192 6.48 -15.13 6.68
CA ASP A 192 7.17 -15.55 5.45
C ASP A 192 8.57 -14.89 5.33
N ALA A 193 9.63 -15.59 5.77
CA ALA A 193 11.01 -15.12 5.65
C ALA A 193 11.43 -14.91 4.18
N GLY A 194 10.84 -15.69 3.27
CA GLY A 194 11.15 -15.57 1.83
C GLY A 194 10.79 -14.22 1.21
N LYS A 195 9.94 -13.41 1.86
CA LYS A 195 9.65 -12.05 1.37
C LYS A 195 10.74 -11.02 1.72
N ARG A 196 11.57 -11.27 2.75
CA ARG A 196 12.55 -10.33 3.30
C ARG A 196 13.53 -9.82 2.23
N PRO A 197 14.24 -10.69 1.49
CA PRO A 197 15.16 -10.24 0.44
C PRO A 197 14.45 -9.58 -0.74
N HIS A 198 13.19 -9.96 -1.03
CA HIS A 198 12.41 -9.29 -2.07
C HIS A 198 12.06 -7.85 -1.68
N MET A 199 11.73 -7.59 -0.41
CA MET A 199 11.46 -6.24 0.09
C MET A 199 12.72 -5.38 0.07
N GLY A 200 13.87 -5.92 0.47
CA GLY A 200 15.17 -5.24 0.37
C GLY A 200 15.48 -4.79 -1.05
N ARG A 201 15.31 -5.69 -2.03
CA ARG A 201 15.54 -5.40 -3.45
C ARG A 201 14.60 -4.33 -3.99
N ILE A 202 13.33 -4.35 -3.60
CA ILE A 202 12.33 -3.37 -4.04
C ILE A 202 12.66 -2.00 -3.46
N ALA A 203 12.97 -1.91 -2.17
CA ALA A 203 13.34 -0.66 -1.51
C ALA A 203 14.57 -0.05 -2.19
N ALA A 204 15.64 -0.82 -2.37
CA ALA A 204 16.87 -0.36 -3.01
C ALA A 204 16.72 0.09 -4.47
N ARG A 205 15.73 -0.47 -5.18
CA ARG A 205 15.45 -0.09 -6.57
C ARG A 205 14.63 1.19 -6.68
N LEU A 206 13.73 1.45 -5.74
CA LEU A 206 12.70 2.50 -5.87
C LEU A 206 12.90 3.69 -4.95
N ALA A 207 13.68 3.56 -3.87
CA ALA A 207 14.04 4.66 -2.99
C ALA A 207 15.46 5.18 -3.30
N ASP A 208 15.73 6.44 -2.98
CA ASP A 208 17.05 7.06 -3.12
C ASP A 208 17.93 6.78 -1.89
N HIS A 209 17.28 6.56 -0.74
CA HIS A 209 17.92 6.14 0.50
C HIS A 209 17.05 5.12 1.22
N VAL A 210 17.68 4.09 1.77
CA VAL A 210 17.00 2.99 2.46
C VAL A 210 17.59 2.83 3.86
N VAL A 211 16.71 2.83 4.86
CA VAL A 211 17.01 2.51 6.25
C VAL A 211 16.31 1.22 6.62
N VAL A 212 17.08 0.18 6.91
CA VAL A 212 16.56 -1.12 7.36
C VAL A 212 16.55 -1.15 8.89
N THR A 213 15.39 -1.43 9.47
CA THR A 213 15.17 -1.41 10.92
C THR A 213 14.31 -2.59 11.38
N SER A 214 14.03 -2.70 12.69
CA SER A 214 13.11 -3.69 13.21
C SER A 214 11.65 -3.30 12.96
N ASP A 215 10.81 -4.30 12.73
CA ASP A 215 9.34 -4.19 12.77
C ASP A 215 8.82 -4.82 14.08
N ASN A 216 8.23 -6.00 14.03
CA ASN A 216 7.88 -6.87 15.17
C ASN A 216 8.74 -8.13 15.07
N PRO A 217 9.95 -8.18 15.65
CA PRO A 217 10.79 -9.37 15.56
C PRO A 217 10.21 -10.59 16.29
N ARG A 218 9.29 -10.39 17.21
CA ARG A 218 8.68 -11.45 18.06
C ARG A 218 9.73 -12.27 18.78
N SER A 219 9.84 -13.57 18.51
CA SER A 219 10.86 -14.46 19.11
C SER A 219 12.15 -14.54 18.30
N GLU A 220 12.14 -14.05 17.03
CA GLU A 220 13.34 -14.07 16.18
C GLU A 220 14.33 -12.97 16.56
N ASP A 221 15.61 -13.21 16.28
CA ASP A 221 16.66 -12.20 16.40
C ASP A 221 16.44 -11.06 15.37
N PRO A 222 16.30 -9.79 15.83
CA PRO A 222 16.13 -8.65 14.92
C PRO A 222 17.25 -8.53 13.90
N GLU A 223 18.48 -8.85 14.28
CA GLU A 223 19.65 -8.74 13.39
C GLU A 223 19.63 -9.80 12.29
N GLU A 224 19.09 -11.01 12.58
CA GLU A 224 18.91 -12.03 11.55
C GLU A 224 17.85 -11.59 10.52
N ILE A 225 16.75 -11.02 10.97
CA ILE A 225 15.73 -10.48 10.07
C ILE A 225 16.31 -9.38 9.19
N ILE A 226 17.09 -8.47 9.76
CA ILE A 226 17.77 -7.38 9.02
C ILE A 226 18.76 -7.96 8.00
N ARG A 227 19.56 -8.97 8.37
CA ARG A 227 20.47 -9.65 7.43
C ARG A 227 19.74 -10.27 6.25
N ASP A 228 18.59 -10.90 6.47
CA ASP A 228 17.77 -11.48 5.40
C ASP A 228 17.25 -10.40 4.44
N VAL A 229 16.85 -9.24 4.95
CA VAL A 229 16.41 -8.10 4.12
C VAL A 229 17.58 -7.59 3.27
N VAL A 230 18.73 -7.37 3.91
CA VAL A 230 19.94 -6.84 3.28
C VAL A 230 20.53 -7.79 2.23
N ALA A 231 20.37 -9.11 2.40
CA ALA A 231 20.78 -10.10 1.41
C ALA A 231 20.08 -9.91 0.04
N GLY A 232 18.92 -9.25 0.00
CA GLY A 232 18.23 -8.91 -1.25
C GLY A 232 18.67 -7.60 -1.89
N VAL A 233 19.47 -6.78 -1.20
CA VAL A 233 19.90 -5.46 -1.66
C VAL A 233 21.14 -5.58 -2.56
N PRO A 234 21.11 -5.06 -3.80
CA PRO A 234 22.31 -4.96 -4.62
C PRO A 234 23.37 -4.12 -3.92
N GLY A 235 24.59 -4.65 -3.76
CA GLY A 235 25.65 -4.01 -2.98
C GLY A 235 25.62 -4.33 -1.48
N GLY A 236 24.60 -5.02 -1.00
CA GLY A 236 24.47 -5.48 0.39
C GLY A 236 24.42 -4.35 1.40
N ALA A 237 24.99 -4.57 2.60
CA ALA A 237 24.94 -3.62 3.71
C ALA A 237 25.59 -2.25 3.43
N ARG A 238 26.45 -2.14 2.42
CA ARG A 238 27.09 -0.87 2.04
C ARG A 238 26.15 0.07 1.29
N ALA A 239 25.06 -0.43 0.74
CA ALA A 239 24.10 0.33 -0.05
C ALA A 239 22.86 0.79 0.75
N VAL A 240 22.79 0.44 2.04
CA VAL A 240 21.69 0.79 2.94
C VAL A 240 22.21 1.20 4.30
N GLU A 241 21.44 1.99 5.01
CA GLU A 241 21.65 2.26 6.42
C GLU A 241 20.95 1.19 7.26
N ILE A 242 21.60 0.73 8.32
CA ILE A 242 21.05 -0.26 9.26
C ILE A 242 20.96 0.39 10.63
N GLU A 243 19.74 0.44 11.17
CA GLU A 243 19.47 0.90 12.52
C GLU A 243 18.41 0.00 13.16
N PRO A 244 18.79 -0.96 14.01
CA PRO A 244 17.86 -1.90 14.62
C PRO A 244 16.79 -1.25 15.50
N ASP A 245 17.12 -0.15 16.19
CA ASP A 245 16.14 0.63 16.95
C ASP A 245 15.26 1.45 16.01
N ARG A 246 13.99 1.03 15.86
CA ARG A 246 13.04 1.69 14.97
C ARG A 246 12.77 3.15 15.36
N ARG A 247 12.77 3.46 16.66
CA ARG A 247 12.58 4.84 17.12
C ARG A 247 13.76 5.71 16.69
N ALA A 248 14.98 5.25 16.93
CA ALA A 248 16.20 5.95 16.52
C ALA A 248 16.25 6.12 15.00
N ALA A 249 15.93 5.06 14.24
CA ALA A 249 15.84 5.11 12.79
C ALA A 249 14.91 6.21 12.29
N ILE A 250 13.68 6.29 12.84
CA ILE A 250 12.69 7.30 12.45
C ILE A 250 13.17 8.71 12.82
N LEU A 251 13.60 8.92 14.08
CA LEU A 251 14.02 10.25 14.56
C LEU A 251 15.17 10.80 13.70
N ARG A 252 16.21 10.00 13.47
CA ARG A 252 17.37 10.39 12.68
C ARG A 252 16.99 10.65 11.22
N THR A 253 16.27 9.73 10.60
CA THR A 253 15.88 9.88 9.19
C THR A 253 15.04 11.13 8.95
N VAL A 254 14.09 11.45 9.84
CA VAL A 254 13.23 12.63 9.70
C VAL A 254 14.02 13.92 9.96
N ALA A 255 14.96 13.91 10.92
CA ALA A 255 15.82 15.06 11.19
C ALA A 255 16.78 15.38 10.02
N ASP A 256 17.29 14.35 9.34
CA ASP A 256 18.19 14.48 8.19
C ASP A 256 17.46 14.80 6.87
N ALA A 257 16.15 14.59 6.84
CA ALA A 257 15.34 14.86 5.66
C ALA A 257 15.08 16.36 5.49
N ARG A 258 15.07 16.81 4.24
CA ARG A 258 14.94 18.22 3.86
C ARG A 258 13.54 18.53 3.35
N ARG A 259 13.22 19.79 3.26
CA ARG A 259 12.03 20.27 2.52
C ARG A 259 12.04 19.68 1.11
N GLY A 260 10.90 19.08 0.71
CA GLY A 260 10.75 18.40 -0.58
C GLY A 260 11.01 16.90 -0.54
N ASP A 261 11.80 16.41 0.45
CA ASP A 261 11.97 14.96 0.63
C ASP A 261 10.67 14.30 1.08
N ILE A 262 10.51 13.04 0.68
CA ILE A 262 9.44 12.15 1.16
C ILE A 262 10.08 11.01 1.94
N VAL A 263 9.68 10.83 3.20
CA VAL A 263 10.08 9.72 4.06
C VAL A 263 8.92 8.74 4.20
N LEU A 264 9.06 7.53 3.66
CA LEU A 264 8.11 6.44 3.85
C LEU A 264 8.50 5.62 5.08
N LEU A 265 7.62 5.55 6.08
CA LEU A 265 7.69 4.62 7.20
C LEU A 265 6.78 3.44 6.89
N ALA A 266 7.35 2.29 6.46
CA ALA A 266 6.58 1.14 6.01
C ALA A 266 6.61 -0.02 7.00
N GLY A 267 5.53 -0.82 6.98
CA GLY A 267 5.37 -2.06 7.75
C GLY A 267 4.28 -1.98 8.78
N LYS A 268 4.42 -1.13 9.77
CA LYS A 268 3.52 -1.06 10.94
C LYS A 268 2.20 -0.34 10.71
N GLY A 269 2.20 0.69 9.86
CA GLY A 269 0.99 1.46 9.59
C GLY A 269 0.34 2.00 10.86
N HIS A 270 -0.85 1.50 11.20
CA HIS A 270 -1.63 1.93 12.37
C HIS A 270 -1.34 1.13 13.65
N GLU A 271 -0.42 0.18 13.64
CA GLU A 271 -0.06 -0.59 14.83
C GLU A 271 0.46 0.33 15.93
N ALA A 272 -0.07 0.13 17.15
CA ALA A 272 0.26 0.94 18.32
C ALA A 272 1.23 0.24 19.28
N TYR A 273 1.93 -0.79 18.84
CA TYR A 273 2.89 -1.56 19.64
C TYR A 273 4.04 -2.09 18.78
N GLN A 274 5.13 -2.43 19.45
CA GLN A 274 6.21 -3.26 18.91
C GLN A 274 6.34 -4.52 19.76
N GLU A 275 6.46 -5.69 19.13
CA GLU A 275 6.57 -6.98 19.82
C GLU A 275 8.00 -7.51 19.70
N ILE A 276 8.71 -7.55 20.83
CA ILE A 276 10.11 -7.99 20.97
C ILE A 276 10.17 -9.06 22.05
N ARG A 277 10.70 -10.24 21.72
CA ARG A 277 10.83 -11.38 22.66
C ARG A 277 9.50 -11.72 23.37
N GLY A 278 8.40 -11.69 22.60
CA GLY A 278 7.06 -11.98 23.13
C GLY A 278 6.43 -10.86 23.98
N MET A 279 7.14 -9.76 24.23
CA MET A 279 6.62 -8.61 24.95
C MET A 279 6.16 -7.51 24.00
N ARG A 280 4.93 -7.02 24.19
CA ARG A 280 4.39 -5.87 23.45
C ARG A 280 4.68 -4.59 24.22
N GLN A 281 5.40 -3.69 23.58
CA GLN A 281 5.68 -2.35 24.09
C GLN A 281 4.89 -1.33 23.29
N PRO A 282 4.33 -0.26 23.92
CA PRO A 282 3.67 0.82 23.19
C PRO A 282 4.63 1.47 22.17
N PHE A 283 4.22 1.53 20.92
CA PHE A 283 5.01 2.13 19.85
C PHE A 283 4.11 2.54 18.69
N SER A 284 4.35 3.72 18.11
CA SER A 284 3.62 4.19 16.94
C SER A 284 4.52 5.00 16.03
N ASP A 285 4.69 4.54 14.78
CA ASP A 285 5.44 5.27 13.75
C ASP A 285 4.95 6.72 13.62
N ALA A 286 3.61 6.91 13.63
CA ALA A 286 3.03 8.23 13.48
C ALA A 286 3.29 9.14 14.68
N ALA A 287 3.39 8.60 15.89
CA ALA A 287 3.72 9.37 17.09
C ALA A 287 5.19 9.83 17.06
N VAL A 288 6.11 8.89 16.76
CA VAL A 288 7.55 9.20 16.66
C VAL A 288 7.83 10.18 15.53
N ALA A 289 7.16 10.02 14.37
CA ALA A 289 7.30 10.95 13.25
C ALA A 289 6.81 12.38 13.60
N ARG A 290 5.71 12.52 14.36
CA ARG A 290 5.25 13.84 14.81
C ARG A 290 6.26 14.49 15.77
N GLU A 291 6.80 13.73 16.69
CA GLU A 291 7.86 14.19 17.58
C GLU A 291 9.06 14.72 16.79
N ALA A 292 9.60 13.92 15.85
CA ALA A 292 10.70 14.31 14.98
C ALA A 292 10.42 15.57 14.14
N LEU A 293 9.16 15.73 13.70
CA LEU A 293 8.74 16.92 12.95
C LEU A 293 8.53 18.16 13.85
N SER A 294 8.45 18.01 15.16
CA SER A 294 8.22 19.13 16.09
C SER A 294 9.51 19.78 16.60
N GLY A 295 10.62 19.00 16.60
CA GLY A 295 11.96 19.53 16.90
C GLY A 295 12.53 20.25 15.71
#